data_b2fb680dc9235b42f772eebbd0866a1e
#
_entry.id   b2fb680dc9235b42f772eebbd0866a1e
#
_cell.length_a   1.000
_cell.length_b   1.000
_cell.length_c   1.000
_cell.angle_alpha   90.00
_cell.angle_beta   90.00
_cell.angle_gamma   90.00
#
_symmetry.space_group_name_H-M   'P 1'
#
loop_
_entity.id
_entity.type
_entity.pdbx_description
1 polymer ?
#
loop_
_entity_poly.entity_id
_entity_poly.type
_entity_poly.pdbx_seq_one_letter_code
_entity_poly.pdbx_strand_id
1 'polypeptide(L)'
;MSYQWKQWLDHVTEFEDRYTESRNDDGTITHTPVEGEILQQGTPQNANNFNHMEDGISNAGELAALLAVGVIHQRQQLADMTGEVLTVSLTNSQQYPFNNSKKTVALTHPRNHLYYTVTAEVLEYSGGCVGDIEVTEKLVNGFKIEYTGSATSVTLKVFVKGGFY
;
A
#
# COMPACT_ATOMS: atom_id res chain seq x y z
N MET A 1 -2.71 24.08 -1.76
CA MET A 1 -1.68 24.90 -2.44
C MET A 1 -0.37 24.12 -2.38
N SER A 2 0.46 24.15 -3.45
CA SER A 2 1.78 23.51 -3.38
C SER A 2 2.71 24.36 -2.53
N TYR A 3 3.57 23.70 -1.73
CA TYR A 3 4.61 24.37 -0.97
C TYR A 3 5.54 25.15 -1.91
N GLN A 4 5.81 26.43 -1.59
CA GLN A 4 6.76 27.28 -2.31
C GLN A 4 8.05 27.30 -1.51
N TRP A 5 9.10 26.63 -2.00
CA TRP A 5 10.40 26.65 -1.34
C TRP A 5 11.00 28.07 -1.36
N LYS A 6 11.79 28.38 -0.35
CA LYS A 6 12.46 29.67 -0.21
C LYS A 6 13.97 29.47 -0.28
N GLN A 7 14.64 30.25 -1.12
CA GLN A 7 16.09 30.28 -1.15
C GLN A 7 16.58 31.10 0.03
N TRP A 8 17.49 30.53 0.81
CA TRP A 8 18.18 31.21 1.88
C TRP A 8 19.44 31.87 1.33
N LEU A 9 19.67 33.13 1.70
CA LEU A 9 20.85 33.90 1.34
C LEU A 9 21.55 34.34 2.62
N ASP A 10 22.87 34.29 2.62
CA ASP A 10 23.68 34.83 3.71
C ASP A 10 23.65 36.35 3.67
N HIS A 11 23.75 36.97 4.83
CA HIS A 11 23.94 38.42 4.93
C HIS A 11 25.45 38.71 4.83
N VAL A 12 25.84 39.39 3.76
CA VAL A 12 27.25 39.70 3.49
C VAL A 12 27.46 41.20 3.49
N THR A 13 28.35 41.66 4.32
CA THR A 13 28.67 43.07 4.49
C THR A 13 30.15 43.33 4.20
N GLU A 14 30.50 44.60 3.96
CA GLU A 14 31.90 45.00 3.73
C GLU A 14 32.81 44.64 4.92
N PHE A 15 32.29 44.69 6.15
CA PHE A 15 33.02 44.39 7.38
C PHE A 15 32.22 43.39 8.23
N GLU A 16 32.42 42.10 8.06
CA GLU A 16 31.64 41.04 8.69
C GLU A 16 31.72 41.03 10.23
N ASP A 17 32.93 41.28 10.80
CA ASP A 17 33.22 41.15 12.23
C ASP A 17 33.65 42.47 12.89
N ARG A 18 33.25 43.61 12.33
CA ARG A 18 33.63 44.91 12.90
C ARG A 18 32.54 45.42 13.85
N TYR A 19 32.97 45.84 15.04
CA TYR A 19 32.11 46.42 16.07
C TYR A 19 32.73 47.66 16.67
N THR A 20 31.91 48.61 17.12
CA THR A 20 32.28 49.64 18.08
C THR A 20 31.86 49.24 19.48
N GLU A 21 32.61 49.60 20.50
CA GLU A 21 32.31 49.33 21.89
C GLU A 21 31.89 50.61 22.61
N SER A 22 30.83 50.52 23.43
CA SER A 22 30.45 51.55 24.38
C SER A 22 30.27 50.92 25.77
N ARG A 23 30.79 51.59 26.80
CA ARG A 23 30.62 51.16 28.19
C ARG A 23 29.36 51.79 28.78
N ASN A 24 28.52 50.98 29.35
CA ASN A 24 27.28 51.38 30.03
C ASN A 24 27.55 51.77 31.50
N ASP A 25 26.61 52.53 32.09
CA ASP A 25 26.73 52.95 33.50
C ASP A 25 26.69 51.81 34.50
N ASP A 26 26.10 50.68 34.13
CA ASP A 26 25.99 49.44 34.91
C ASP A 26 27.28 48.58 34.83
N GLY A 27 28.30 49.02 34.11
CA GLY A 27 29.55 48.32 33.91
C GLY A 27 29.56 47.28 32.76
N THR A 28 28.45 47.07 32.08
CA THR A 28 28.38 46.23 30.89
C THR A 28 28.94 46.96 29.65
N ILE A 29 29.22 46.19 28.59
CA ILE A 29 29.71 46.72 27.31
C ILE A 29 28.66 46.43 26.24
N THR A 30 28.31 47.43 25.45
CA THR A 30 27.47 47.26 24.27
C THR A 30 28.37 47.23 23.02
N HIS A 31 28.22 46.16 22.21
CA HIS A 31 28.86 46.05 20.91
C HIS A 31 27.85 46.45 19.83
N THR A 32 28.19 47.45 19.03
CA THR A 32 27.35 47.88 17.91
C THR A 32 28.03 47.50 16.61
N PRO A 33 27.42 46.69 15.73
CA PRO A 33 27.98 46.31 14.44
C PRO A 33 28.28 47.53 13.57
N VAL A 34 29.40 47.49 12.85
CA VAL A 34 29.78 48.48 11.85
C VAL A 34 29.96 47.76 10.53
N GLU A 35 28.85 47.53 9.86
CA GLU A 35 28.76 46.60 8.72
C GLU A 35 29.37 47.19 7.42
N GLY A 36 29.43 48.51 7.30
CA GLY A 36 29.83 49.16 6.04
C GLY A 36 28.75 49.02 4.96
N GLU A 37 29.15 48.76 3.73
CA GLU A 37 28.23 48.52 2.62
C GLU A 37 27.62 47.10 2.71
N ILE A 38 26.30 46.95 2.52
CA ILE A 38 25.64 45.66 2.42
C ILE A 38 25.85 45.12 1.01
N LEU A 39 26.68 44.09 0.87
CA LEU A 39 27.02 43.47 -0.42
C LEU A 39 25.93 42.47 -0.84
N GLN A 40 25.33 41.77 0.13
CA GLN A 40 24.21 40.85 -0.07
C GLN A 40 23.24 40.93 1.12
N GLN A 41 21.99 41.22 0.83
CA GLN A 41 20.96 41.17 1.87
C GLN A 41 20.59 39.73 2.20
N GLY A 42 20.79 39.31 3.45
CA GLY A 42 20.46 38.00 3.94
C GLY A 42 18.97 37.73 4.08
N THR A 43 18.60 36.48 4.06
CA THR A 43 17.25 36.05 4.39
C THR A 43 17.05 36.07 5.91
N PRO A 44 16.08 36.83 6.46
CA PRO A 44 15.89 36.90 7.90
C PRO A 44 15.54 35.54 8.52
N GLN A 45 16.25 35.19 9.59
CA GLN A 45 15.91 34.04 10.45
C GLN A 45 14.86 34.47 11.46
N ASN A 46 13.61 34.39 11.09
CA ASN A 46 12.47 34.78 11.91
C ASN A 46 11.39 33.70 11.97
N ALA A 47 10.47 33.82 12.91
CA ALA A 47 9.38 32.87 13.11
C ALA A 47 8.55 32.62 11.83
N ASN A 48 8.32 33.65 11.01
CA ASN A 48 7.57 33.50 9.78
C ASN A 48 8.26 32.56 8.78
N ASN A 49 9.57 32.69 8.61
CA ASN A 49 10.34 31.84 7.71
C ASN A 49 10.48 30.40 8.24
N PHE A 50 10.69 30.23 9.56
CA PHE A 50 10.73 28.92 10.18
C PHE A 50 9.36 28.22 10.13
N ASN A 51 8.27 28.91 10.48
CA ASN A 51 6.92 28.35 10.37
C ASN A 51 6.59 27.92 8.94
N HIS A 52 7.02 28.69 7.94
CA HIS A 52 6.84 28.32 6.54
C HIS A 52 7.56 26.99 6.20
N MET A 53 8.74 26.74 6.75
CA MET A 53 9.43 25.44 6.58
C MET A 53 8.70 24.32 7.31
N GLU A 54 8.28 24.54 8.57
CA GLU A 54 7.51 23.56 9.35
C GLU A 54 6.19 23.17 8.66
N ASP A 55 5.45 24.16 8.12
CA ASP A 55 4.26 23.90 7.34
C ASP A 55 4.56 23.01 6.11
N GLY A 56 5.69 23.27 5.44
CA GLY A 56 6.12 22.46 4.31
C GLY A 56 6.43 21.01 4.70
N ILE A 57 7.11 20.80 5.81
CA ILE A 57 7.46 19.47 6.35
C ILE A 57 6.18 18.74 6.77
N SER A 58 5.27 19.41 7.51
CA SER A 58 4.00 18.84 7.94
C SER A 58 3.14 18.40 6.75
N ASN A 59 2.97 19.28 5.77
CA ASN A 59 2.19 18.96 4.55
C ASN A 59 2.80 17.79 3.76
N ALA A 60 4.13 17.71 3.67
CA ALA A 60 4.81 16.58 3.02
C ALA A 60 4.57 15.27 3.77
N GLY A 61 4.58 15.30 5.11
CA GLY A 61 4.28 14.15 5.97
C GLY A 61 2.85 13.65 5.79
N GLU A 62 1.88 14.55 5.79
CA GLU A 62 0.47 14.21 5.55
C GLU A 62 0.25 13.60 4.15
N LEU A 63 0.86 14.20 3.12
CA LEU A 63 0.78 13.66 1.76
C LEU A 63 1.39 12.27 1.66
N ALA A 64 2.55 12.04 2.30
CA ALA A 64 3.19 10.74 2.33
C ALA A 64 2.30 9.68 3.00
N ALA A 65 1.64 10.02 4.10
CA ALA A 65 0.69 9.14 4.77
C ALA A 65 -0.51 8.77 3.88
N LEU A 66 -1.11 9.74 3.19
CA LEU A 66 -2.20 9.51 2.24
C LEU A 66 -1.78 8.61 1.07
N LEU A 67 -0.58 8.84 0.52
CA LEU A 67 -0.04 8.02 -0.56
C LEU A 67 0.20 6.58 -0.10
N ALA A 68 0.69 6.36 1.12
CA ALA A 68 0.89 5.03 1.67
C ALA A 68 -0.43 4.25 1.77
N VAL A 69 -1.50 4.87 2.26
CA VAL A 69 -2.85 4.27 2.29
C VAL A 69 -3.34 3.96 0.88
N GLY A 70 -3.17 4.90 -0.07
CA GLY A 70 -3.54 4.70 -1.47
C GLY A 70 -2.85 3.50 -2.11
N VAL A 71 -1.55 3.32 -1.86
CA VAL A 71 -0.76 2.17 -2.35
C VAL A 71 -1.27 0.84 -1.78
N ILE A 72 -1.65 0.82 -0.49
CA ILE A 72 -2.22 -0.39 0.14
C ILE A 72 -3.54 -0.77 -0.56
N HIS A 73 -4.45 0.18 -0.76
CA HIS A 73 -5.72 -0.06 -1.45
C HIS A 73 -5.51 -0.54 -2.89
N GLN A 74 -4.60 0.09 -3.63
CA GLN A 74 -4.29 -0.34 -5.00
C GLN A 74 -3.75 -1.77 -5.06
N ARG A 75 -2.90 -2.17 -4.10
CA ARG A 75 -2.40 -3.55 -4.00
C ARG A 75 -3.51 -4.55 -3.74
N GLN A 76 -4.46 -4.22 -2.86
CA GLN A 76 -5.63 -5.08 -2.59
C GLN A 76 -6.51 -5.21 -3.83
N GLN A 77 -6.82 -4.12 -4.51
CA GLN A 77 -7.61 -4.14 -5.77
C GLN A 77 -6.91 -4.96 -6.86
N LEU A 78 -5.59 -4.82 -6.99
CA LEU A 78 -4.82 -5.62 -7.95
C LEU A 78 -4.85 -7.12 -7.59
N ALA A 79 -4.74 -7.46 -6.32
CA ALA A 79 -4.86 -8.84 -5.84
C ALA A 79 -6.26 -9.42 -6.13
N ASP A 80 -7.33 -8.63 -5.94
CA ASP A 80 -8.70 -9.02 -6.27
C ASP A 80 -8.88 -9.28 -7.79
N MET A 81 -8.24 -8.46 -8.62
CA MET A 81 -8.31 -8.63 -10.08
C MET A 81 -7.50 -9.81 -10.59
N THR A 82 -6.30 -10.02 -10.05
CA THR A 82 -5.38 -11.08 -10.47
C THR A 82 -5.86 -12.43 -9.98
N GLY A 83 -6.30 -12.50 -8.72
CA GLY A 83 -6.73 -13.73 -8.07
C GLY A 83 -5.63 -14.77 -7.93
N GLU A 84 -6.01 -16.02 -7.78
CA GLU A 84 -5.10 -17.16 -7.81
C GLU A 84 -5.65 -18.30 -8.66
N VAL A 85 -4.77 -19.13 -9.21
CA VAL A 85 -5.11 -20.28 -10.04
C VAL A 85 -4.59 -21.54 -9.34
N LEU A 86 -5.50 -22.48 -9.14
CA LEU A 86 -5.20 -23.75 -8.48
C LEU A 86 -5.51 -24.92 -9.41
N THR A 87 -4.72 -25.98 -9.36
CA THR A 87 -5.06 -27.25 -10.01
C THR A 87 -5.57 -28.23 -8.96
N VAL A 88 -6.76 -28.76 -9.16
CA VAL A 88 -7.43 -29.65 -8.20
C VAL A 88 -7.82 -30.94 -8.89
N SER A 89 -7.31 -32.07 -8.36
CA SER A 89 -7.75 -33.41 -8.82
C SER A 89 -8.78 -33.96 -7.85
N LEU A 90 -9.90 -34.36 -8.38
CA LEU A 90 -11.03 -34.97 -7.68
C LEU A 90 -11.16 -36.43 -8.13
N THR A 91 -11.53 -37.31 -7.21
CA THR A 91 -11.76 -38.74 -7.50
C THR A 91 -13.09 -39.18 -6.93
N ASN A 92 -13.80 -40.05 -7.64
CA ASN A 92 -15.00 -40.71 -7.19
C ASN A 92 -14.85 -42.22 -7.31
N SER A 93 -15.09 -42.93 -6.21
CA SER A 93 -15.07 -44.37 -6.14
C SER A 93 -16.45 -45.02 -6.07
N GLN A 94 -17.51 -44.23 -6.06
CA GLN A 94 -18.89 -44.73 -5.94
C GLN A 94 -19.55 -44.89 -7.31
N GLN A 95 -20.51 -45.81 -7.39
CA GLN A 95 -21.30 -46.01 -8.59
C GLN A 95 -22.45 -44.99 -8.66
N TYR A 96 -22.65 -44.45 -9.85
CA TYR A 96 -23.75 -43.54 -10.09
C TYR A 96 -25.11 -44.13 -9.65
N PRO A 97 -26.00 -43.36 -8.97
CA PRO A 97 -25.99 -41.91 -8.81
C PRO A 97 -25.17 -41.38 -7.60
N PHE A 98 -24.50 -42.23 -6.86
CA PHE A 98 -23.70 -41.80 -5.71
C PHE A 98 -22.36 -41.25 -6.15
N ASN A 99 -21.88 -40.22 -5.41
CA ASN A 99 -20.61 -39.54 -5.69
C ASN A 99 -19.93 -39.12 -4.37
N ASN A 100 -18.63 -39.33 -4.24
CA ASN A 100 -17.83 -38.96 -3.09
C ASN A 100 -16.62 -38.09 -3.48
N SER A 101 -16.74 -37.34 -4.57
CA SER A 101 -15.66 -36.49 -5.10
C SER A 101 -15.37 -35.24 -4.28
N LYS A 102 -16.22 -34.92 -3.30
CA LYS A 102 -16.11 -33.68 -2.49
C LYS A 102 -14.73 -33.56 -1.85
N LYS A 103 -14.03 -32.45 -2.14
CA LYS A 103 -12.69 -32.19 -1.66
C LYS A 103 -12.58 -30.76 -1.11
N THR A 104 -11.85 -30.63 0.00
CA THR A 104 -11.48 -29.33 0.55
C THR A 104 -10.27 -28.77 -0.21
N VAL A 105 -10.37 -27.53 -0.66
CA VAL A 105 -9.32 -26.80 -1.35
C VAL A 105 -8.91 -25.61 -0.47
N ALA A 106 -7.65 -25.59 -0.06
CA ALA A 106 -7.09 -24.47 0.67
C ALA A 106 -6.65 -23.36 -0.29
N LEU A 107 -6.91 -22.12 0.05
CA LEU A 107 -6.41 -20.96 -0.68
C LEU A 107 -4.94 -20.70 -0.27
N THR A 108 -4.11 -20.34 -1.25
CA THR A 108 -2.71 -19.96 -1.00
C THR A 108 -2.66 -18.64 -0.20
N HIS A 109 -3.59 -17.75 -0.51
CA HIS A 109 -3.73 -16.45 0.16
C HIS A 109 -5.12 -16.35 0.79
N PRO A 110 -5.24 -16.36 2.13
CA PRO A 110 -6.50 -16.15 2.81
C PRO A 110 -7.17 -14.84 2.41
N ARG A 111 -8.50 -14.86 2.30
CA ARG A 111 -9.31 -13.68 1.94
C ARG A 111 -9.76 -12.92 3.19
N ASN A 112 -10.06 -11.64 3.02
CA ASN A 112 -10.60 -10.81 4.11
C ASN A 112 -12.09 -11.07 4.34
N HIS A 113 -12.80 -11.49 3.28
CA HIS A 113 -14.24 -11.81 3.35
C HIS A 113 -14.64 -12.87 2.31
N LEU A 114 -15.90 -13.34 2.36
CA LEU A 114 -16.41 -14.47 1.56
C LEU A 114 -16.89 -14.07 0.15
N TYR A 115 -16.81 -12.78 -0.23
CA TYR A 115 -17.29 -12.28 -1.54
C TYR A 115 -16.27 -12.53 -2.67
N TYR A 116 -15.58 -13.67 -2.64
CA TYR A 116 -14.74 -14.09 -3.76
C TYR A 116 -15.50 -15.03 -4.69
N THR A 117 -15.13 -15.04 -5.96
CA THR A 117 -15.70 -15.91 -6.99
C THR A 117 -14.77 -17.06 -7.27
N VAL A 118 -15.33 -18.28 -7.37
CA VAL A 118 -14.61 -19.48 -7.77
C VAL A 118 -15.18 -19.93 -9.11
N THR A 119 -14.32 -20.02 -10.13
CA THR A 119 -14.67 -20.55 -11.45
C THR A 119 -13.78 -21.73 -11.75
N ALA A 120 -14.34 -22.85 -12.20
CA ALA A 120 -13.61 -24.06 -12.50
C ALA A 120 -13.72 -24.41 -13.98
N GLU A 121 -12.58 -24.82 -14.57
CA GLU A 121 -12.47 -25.34 -15.93
C GLU A 121 -12.01 -26.80 -15.83
N VAL A 122 -12.67 -27.71 -16.56
CA VAL A 122 -12.27 -29.11 -16.62
C VAL A 122 -11.09 -29.24 -17.57
N LEU A 123 -9.94 -29.68 -17.06
CA LEU A 123 -8.75 -29.97 -17.86
C LEU A 123 -8.79 -31.40 -18.41
N GLU A 124 -9.05 -32.36 -17.55
CA GLU A 124 -9.06 -33.79 -17.88
C GLU A 124 -10.10 -34.54 -17.05
N TYR A 125 -10.66 -35.59 -17.59
CA TYR A 125 -11.53 -36.51 -16.85
C TYR A 125 -11.45 -37.92 -17.41
N SER A 126 -11.81 -38.93 -16.61
CA SER A 126 -11.91 -40.29 -17.04
C SER A 126 -13.04 -41.05 -16.34
N GLY A 127 -13.51 -42.15 -16.98
CA GLY A 127 -14.41 -43.11 -16.39
C GLY A 127 -15.89 -42.66 -16.31
N GLY A 128 -16.37 -41.79 -17.22
CA GLY A 128 -17.76 -41.40 -17.27
C GLY A 128 -17.97 -39.92 -17.61
N CYS A 129 -19.06 -39.31 -17.15
CA CYS A 129 -19.40 -37.89 -17.35
C CYS A 129 -19.04 -37.07 -16.12
N VAL A 130 -18.66 -35.82 -16.32
CA VAL A 130 -18.31 -34.89 -15.21
C VAL A 130 -19.59 -34.38 -14.52
N GLY A 131 -20.65 -34.06 -15.26
CA GLY A 131 -21.84 -33.39 -14.73
C GLY A 131 -21.53 -31.94 -14.33
N ASP A 132 -22.25 -31.45 -13.31
CA ASP A 132 -22.06 -30.08 -12.79
C ASP A 132 -20.93 -30.03 -11.76
N ILE A 133 -20.22 -28.90 -11.73
CA ILE A 133 -19.20 -28.63 -10.72
C ILE A 133 -19.82 -27.73 -9.66
N GLU A 134 -19.81 -28.15 -8.42
CA GLU A 134 -20.39 -27.42 -7.30
C GLU A 134 -19.31 -26.95 -6.33
N VAL A 135 -19.43 -25.69 -5.93
CA VAL A 135 -18.56 -25.08 -4.91
C VAL A 135 -19.39 -24.77 -3.68
N THR A 136 -19.01 -25.36 -2.56
CA THR A 136 -19.74 -25.25 -1.30
C THR A 136 -18.82 -24.87 -0.16
N GLU A 137 -19.40 -24.52 0.98
CA GLU A 137 -18.68 -24.23 2.24
C GLU A 137 -17.49 -23.28 2.06
N LYS A 138 -17.73 -22.11 1.43
CA LYS A 138 -16.71 -21.07 1.31
C LYS A 138 -16.33 -20.53 2.67
N LEU A 139 -15.01 -20.49 2.93
CA LEU A 139 -14.36 -19.88 4.09
C LEU A 139 -13.29 -18.92 3.59
N VAL A 140 -12.81 -18.04 4.46
CA VAL A 140 -11.75 -17.07 4.10
C VAL A 140 -10.43 -17.72 3.68
N ASN A 141 -10.19 -18.96 4.08
CA ASN A 141 -8.98 -19.72 3.80
C ASN A 141 -9.18 -20.91 2.85
N GLY A 142 -10.39 -21.13 2.31
CA GLY A 142 -10.66 -22.26 1.44
C GLY A 142 -12.14 -22.48 1.12
N PHE A 143 -12.43 -23.53 0.39
CA PHE A 143 -13.79 -23.94 0.01
C PHE A 143 -13.82 -25.46 -0.25
N LYS A 144 -15.02 -26.04 -0.38
CA LYS A 144 -15.18 -27.40 -0.88
C LYS A 144 -15.65 -27.37 -2.33
N ILE A 145 -15.15 -28.30 -3.13
CA ILE A 145 -15.52 -28.49 -4.53
C ILE A 145 -15.81 -29.96 -4.80
N GLU A 146 -16.83 -30.20 -5.61
CA GLU A 146 -17.26 -31.52 -6.02
C GLU A 146 -17.85 -31.49 -7.45
N TYR A 147 -18.02 -32.64 -8.07
CA TYR A 147 -18.77 -32.79 -9.31
C TYR A 147 -19.86 -33.84 -9.15
N THR A 148 -20.95 -33.74 -9.96
CA THR A 148 -22.15 -34.58 -9.79
C THR A 148 -22.18 -35.80 -10.70
N GLY A 149 -21.29 -35.91 -11.67
CA GLY A 149 -21.32 -36.95 -12.69
C GLY A 149 -20.73 -38.29 -12.25
N SER A 150 -20.67 -39.20 -13.22
CA SER A 150 -20.24 -40.61 -13.04
C SER A 150 -18.74 -40.81 -13.30
N ALA A 151 -17.97 -39.75 -13.60
CA ALA A 151 -16.53 -39.83 -13.82
C ALA A 151 -15.81 -40.42 -12.60
N THR A 152 -14.74 -41.15 -12.82
CA THR A 152 -13.91 -41.72 -11.73
C THR A 152 -12.82 -40.73 -11.29
N SER A 153 -12.36 -39.87 -12.21
CA SER A 153 -11.43 -38.81 -11.87
C SER A 153 -11.69 -37.58 -12.73
N VAL A 154 -11.48 -36.39 -12.14
CA VAL A 154 -11.59 -35.10 -12.81
C VAL A 154 -10.48 -34.18 -12.33
N THR A 155 -9.75 -33.60 -13.27
CA THR A 155 -8.74 -32.57 -12.95
C THR A 155 -9.30 -31.21 -13.37
N LEU A 156 -9.35 -30.31 -12.41
CA LEU A 156 -9.91 -28.96 -12.57
C LEU A 156 -8.81 -27.92 -12.49
N LYS A 157 -8.90 -26.90 -13.34
CA LYS A 157 -8.22 -25.63 -13.16
C LYS A 157 -9.20 -24.65 -12.52
N VAL A 158 -8.89 -24.19 -11.33
CA VAL A 158 -9.79 -23.37 -10.52
C VAL A 158 -9.22 -21.97 -10.42
N PHE A 159 -10.03 -20.98 -10.79
CA PHE A 159 -9.72 -19.56 -10.70
C PHE A 159 -10.47 -18.97 -9.50
N VAL A 160 -9.75 -18.32 -8.62
CA VAL A 160 -10.34 -17.66 -7.43
C VAL A 160 -10.01 -16.18 -7.46
N LYS A 161 -11.02 -15.32 -7.57
CA LYS A 161 -10.87 -13.87 -7.68
C LYS A 161 -11.68 -13.14 -6.61
N GLY A 162 -11.17 -12.01 -6.13
CA GLY A 162 -11.83 -11.17 -5.15
C GLY A 162 -11.56 -11.56 -3.70
N GLY A 163 -12.19 -10.83 -2.80
CA GLY A 163 -12.18 -11.13 -1.37
C GLY A 163 -11.06 -10.46 -0.55
N PHE A 164 -10.23 -9.61 -1.14
CA PHE A 164 -9.19 -8.86 -0.43
C PHE A 164 -9.61 -7.44 -0.06
N TYR A 165 -10.46 -6.83 -0.90
CA TYR A 165 -10.91 -5.44 -0.74
C TYR A 165 -12.31 -5.35 -0.13
#